data_be1240a5977c6eea7b781d4e6dcc8fa0
#
_entry.id   be1240a5977c6eea7b781d4e6dcc8fa0
#
_cell.length_a   1.000
_cell.length_b   1.000
_cell.length_c   1.000
_cell.angle_alpha   90.00
_cell.angle_beta   90.00
_cell.angle_gamma   90.00
#
_symmetry.space_group_name_H-M   'P 1'
#
loop_
_entity.id
_entity.type
_entity.pdbx_description
1 polymer ?
#
loop_
_entity_poly.entity_id
_entity_poly.type
_entity_poly.pdbx_seq_one_letter_code
_entity_poly.pdbx_strand_id
1 'polypeptide(L)'
;MTFVGLSMRNIGSRPLRAALTASAVAIGVMAVVALGVLTTSLKESATQILDVGNADFTIAQKNSSDIINGTISQDDIDAIGRIPGVRKAVGALISTDPYDENNPLVIEVGLNPADQAPFGLNILEGKAYTADSDDQVMLGYALAKQIDKTVGDSITIGGHDYTVTGLYRTNVSFGNSTMMFPLAYLQGLNRLSGQVTLGFVQVEDGASIARVRAEIDSQYAQLTTIETAEDFGRADRNLTLISAANTGGSLLAGLIAITGVLNTSLLSFFERIREFGIYRSIGWSRFRVIALVIGEAVVVSVVGAAVGVLLGWGAINVLENLRQLKGVFKPLYDAGIFWRSLGFGLTVAFLGALYPALRAALVAPITAVRRE
;
A
#
# COMPACT_ATOMS: atom_id res chain seq x y z
N MET A 1 -33.67 -28.31 -17.63
CA MET A 1 -32.67 -27.97 -16.60
C MET A 1 -31.89 -26.76 -17.08
N THR A 2 -31.80 -25.74 -16.28
CA THR A 2 -30.97 -24.57 -16.61
C THR A 2 -29.48 -24.93 -16.52
N PHE A 3 -28.66 -24.33 -17.34
CA PHE A 3 -27.19 -24.52 -17.39
C PHE A 3 -26.52 -24.37 -16.02
N VAL A 4 -26.95 -23.34 -15.27
CA VAL A 4 -26.49 -23.08 -13.89
C VAL A 4 -26.87 -24.21 -12.92
N GLY A 5 -28.08 -24.76 -13.02
CA GLY A 5 -28.52 -25.88 -12.17
C GLY A 5 -27.71 -27.17 -12.41
N LEU A 6 -27.27 -27.40 -13.65
CA LEU A 6 -26.40 -28.55 -13.99
C LEU A 6 -25.00 -28.36 -13.38
N SER A 7 -24.44 -27.17 -13.50
CA SER A 7 -23.12 -26.84 -12.91
C SER A 7 -23.13 -26.95 -11.40
N MET A 8 -24.13 -26.41 -10.69
CA MET A 8 -24.26 -26.53 -9.23
C MET A 8 -24.41 -27.97 -8.74
N ARG A 9 -25.20 -28.80 -9.45
CA ARG A 9 -25.35 -30.21 -9.11
C ARG A 9 -24.05 -30.98 -9.27
N ASN A 10 -23.28 -30.68 -10.32
CA ASN A 10 -21.96 -31.29 -10.56
C ASN A 10 -20.93 -30.91 -9.50
N ILE A 11 -20.93 -29.65 -9.05
CA ILE A 11 -20.05 -29.16 -7.95
C ILE A 11 -20.40 -29.89 -6.65
N GLY A 12 -21.69 -29.99 -6.32
CA GLY A 12 -22.18 -30.66 -5.10
C GLY A 12 -21.90 -32.16 -5.04
N SER A 13 -21.74 -32.85 -6.19
CA SER A 13 -21.43 -34.28 -6.22
C SER A 13 -19.97 -34.62 -5.85
N ARG A 14 -19.05 -33.62 -5.86
CA ARG A 14 -17.60 -33.83 -5.61
C ARG A 14 -17.01 -32.69 -4.78
N PRO A 15 -17.43 -32.58 -3.49
CA PRO A 15 -17.13 -31.40 -2.65
C PRO A 15 -15.64 -31.19 -2.40
N LEU A 16 -14.87 -32.28 -2.23
CA LEU A 16 -13.41 -32.20 -1.96
C LEU A 16 -12.67 -31.51 -3.10
N ARG A 17 -13.03 -31.81 -4.35
CA ARG A 17 -12.39 -31.19 -5.52
C ARG A 17 -12.77 -29.71 -5.64
N ALA A 18 -14.05 -29.41 -5.47
CA ALA A 18 -14.50 -28.02 -5.47
C ALA A 18 -13.77 -27.21 -4.37
N ALA A 19 -13.59 -27.79 -3.19
CA ALA A 19 -12.83 -27.17 -2.10
C ALA A 19 -11.35 -26.96 -2.47
N LEU A 20 -10.67 -27.94 -3.07
CA LEU A 20 -9.28 -27.79 -3.50
C LEU A 20 -9.11 -26.70 -4.58
N THR A 21 -10.04 -26.64 -5.55
CA THR A 21 -10.01 -25.59 -6.57
C THR A 21 -10.28 -24.22 -5.94
N ALA A 22 -11.30 -24.12 -5.10
CA ALA A 22 -11.64 -22.90 -4.38
C ALA A 22 -10.47 -22.43 -3.48
N SER A 23 -9.79 -23.35 -2.80
CA SER A 23 -8.64 -23.04 -1.94
C SER A 23 -7.45 -22.51 -2.76
N ALA A 24 -7.15 -23.08 -3.92
CA ALA A 24 -6.09 -22.60 -4.78
C ALA A 24 -6.36 -21.16 -5.25
N VAL A 25 -7.60 -20.85 -5.65
CA VAL A 25 -8.01 -19.49 -6.01
C VAL A 25 -8.02 -18.57 -4.79
N ALA A 26 -8.51 -19.04 -3.63
CA ALA A 26 -8.56 -18.26 -2.40
C ALA A 26 -7.18 -17.81 -1.94
N ILE A 27 -6.18 -18.68 -1.97
CA ILE A 27 -4.79 -18.34 -1.61
C ILE A 27 -4.23 -17.30 -2.59
N GLY A 28 -4.46 -17.48 -3.90
CA GLY A 28 -4.02 -16.49 -4.89
C GLY A 28 -4.67 -15.12 -4.71
N VAL A 29 -5.98 -15.09 -4.50
CA VAL A 29 -6.74 -13.85 -4.26
C VAL A 29 -6.35 -13.22 -2.92
N MET A 30 -6.18 -14.02 -1.86
CA MET A 30 -5.70 -13.54 -0.55
C MET A 30 -4.37 -12.79 -0.70
N ALA A 31 -3.40 -13.37 -1.45
CA ALA A 31 -2.11 -12.74 -1.67
C ALA A 31 -2.26 -11.40 -2.44
N VAL A 32 -3.08 -11.35 -3.49
CA VAL A 32 -3.34 -10.12 -4.26
C VAL A 32 -4.00 -9.05 -3.41
N VAL A 33 -4.97 -9.40 -2.56
CA VAL A 33 -5.64 -8.47 -1.65
C VAL A 33 -4.66 -7.96 -0.61
N ALA A 34 -3.95 -8.85 0.08
CA ALA A 34 -3.04 -8.48 1.16
C ALA A 34 -1.89 -7.58 0.65
N LEU A 35 -1.22 -7.98 -0.43
CA LEU A 35 -0.16 -7.19 -1.03
C LEU A 35 -0.68 -5.88 -1.66
N GLY A 36 -1.88 -5.92 -2.24
CA GLY A 36 -2.53 -4.74 -2.81
C GLY A 36 -2.86 -3.71 -1.75
N VAL A 37 -3.51 -4.10 -0.64
CA VAL A 37 -3.82 -3.21 0.48
C VAL A 37 -2.52 -2.66 1.09
N LEU A 38 -1.53 -3.52 1.35
CA LEU A 38 -0.24 -3.09 1.90
C LEU A 38 0.43 -2.01 1.02
N THR A 39 0.55 -2.29 -0.27
CA THR A 39 1.20 -1.36 -1.22
C THR A 39 0.42 -0.04 -1.35
N THR A 40 -0.90 -0.10 -1.42
CA THR A 40 -1.74 1.11 -1.53
C THR A 40 -1.66 1.93 -0.25
N SER A 41 -1.71 1.29 0.92
CA SER A 41 -1.62 1.98 2.21
C SER A 41 -0.25 2.65 2.41
N LEU A 42 0.85 1.98 2.03
CA LEU A 42 2.18 2.57 2.08
C LEU A 42 2.32 3.77 1.13
N LYS A 43 1.80 3.65 -0.10
CA LYS A 43 1.79 4.78 -1.04
C LYS A 43 0.99 5.97 -0.51
N GLU A 44 -0.17 5.71 0.05
CA GLU A 44 -1.01 6.76 0.61
C GLU A 44 -0.37 7.42 1.83
N SER A 45 0.21 6.63 2.73
CA SER A 45 0.96 7.18 3.88
C SER A 45 2.11 8.06 3.43
N ALA A 46 2.82 7.63 2.38
CA ALA A 46 3.89 8.41 1.78
C ALA A 46 3.39 9.71 1.12
N THR A 47 2.23 9.67 0.45
CA THR A 47 1.64 10.86 -0.18
C THR A 47 1.14 11.86 0.84
N GLN A 48 0.67 11.41 2.01
CA GLN A 48 0.25 12.31 3.08
C GLN A 48 1.38 13.21 3.58
N ILE A 49 2.65 12.83 3.37
CA ILE A 49 3.81 13.69 3.67
C ILE A 49 3.80 14.92 2.75
N LEU A 50 3.34 14.80 1.51
CA LEU A 50 3.27 15.91 0.55
C LEU A 50 2.22 16.95 0.94
N ASP A 51 1.15 16.51 1.60
CA ASP A 51 0.03 17.37 2.00
C ASP A 51 0.28 18.04 3.36
N VAL A 52 1.43 17.78 3.99
CA VAL A 52 1.78 18.42 5.27
C VAL A 52 2.07 19.90 5.02
N GLY A 53 1.51 20.76 5.83
CA GLY A 53 1.89 22.16 5.91
C GLY A 53 1.36 23.06 4.81
N ASN A 54 0.29 22.68 4.09
CA ASN A 54 -0.24 23.46 2.97
C ASN A 54 0.84 23.77 1.91
N ALA A 55 1.85 22.90 1.76
CA ALA A 55 2.84 23.02 0.70
C ALA A 55 2.20 22.72 -0.66
N ASP A 56 2.60 23.46 -1.68
CA ASP A 56 2.18 23.20 -3.06
C ASP A 56 2.99 22.04 -3.67
N PHE A 57 4.23 21.84 -3.19
CA PHE A 57 5.07 20.70 -3.52
C PHE A 57 6.20 20.53 -2.49
N THR A 58 6.80 19.37 -2.49
CA THR A 58 7.91 18.99 -1.61
C THR A 58 9.21 18.85 -2.42
N ILE A 59 10.34 19.07 -1.77
CA ILE A 59 11.67 18.87 -2.33
C ILE A 59 12.35 17.74 -1.55
N ALA A 60 12.98 16.81 -2.27
CA ALA A 60 13.76 15.74 -1.71
C ALA A 60 15.12 15.59 -2.43
N GLN A 61 16.06 14.87 -1.82
CA GLN A 61 17.31 14.52 -2.47
C GLN A 61 17.03 13.51 -3.61
N LYS A 62 17.56 13.83 -4.79
CA LYS A 62 17.43 12.97 -5.97
C LYS A 62 18.25 11.70 -5.81
N ASN A 63 17.70 10.56 -6.23
CA ASN A 63 18.35 9.25 -6.19
C ASN A 63 18.75 8.77 -4.78
N SER A 64 18.14 9.30 -3.73
CA SER A 64 18.26 8.69 -2.41
C SER A 64 17.59 7.31 -2.40
N SER A 65 18.03 6.42 -1.53
CA SER A 65 17.40 5.08 -1.37
C SER A 65 15.97 5.20 -0.88
N ASP A 66 15.69 6.24 -0.11
CA ASP A 66 14.44 6.58 0.52
C ASP A 66 14.37 8.11 0.66
N ILE A 67 13.20 8.70 0.46
CA ILE A 67 13.00 10.14 0.58
C ILE A 67 13.32 10.65 1.99
N ILE A 68 13.01 9.85 3.01
CA ILE A 68 13.22 10.20 4.42
C ILE A 68 14.71 10.11 4.80
N ASN A 69 15.50 9.31 4.11
CA ASN A 69 16.95 9.15 4.37
C ASN A 69 17.84 10.05 3.50
N GLY A 70 17.23 10.85 2.64
CA GLY A 70 17.95 11.87 1.88
C GLY A 70 18.33 13.05 2.77
N THR A 71 19.36 13.81 2.36
CA THR A 71 19.76 15.03 3.04
C THR A 71 19.87 16.21 2.06
N ILE A 72 19.32 17.34 2.45
CA ILE A 72 19.33 18.60 1.73
C ILE A 72 20.02 19.62 2.63
N SER A 73 20.89 20.47 2.09
CA SER A 73 21.44 21.58 2.85
C SER A 73 20.35 22.57 3.24
N GLN A 74 20.35 23.01 4.49
CA GLN A 74 19.46 24.10 4.92
C GLN A 74 19.69 25.37 4.11
N ASP A 75 20.95 25.65 3.71
CA ASP A 75 21.29 26.78 2.86
C ASP A 75 20.62 26.70 1.47
N ASP A 76 20.49 25.49 0.91
CA ASP A 76 19.77 25.28 -0.36
C ASP A 76 18.26 25.59 -0.19
N ILE A 77 17.65 25.15 0.91
CA ILE A 77 16.24 25.48 1.23
C ILE A 77 16.05 26.99 1.38
N ASP A 78 16.94 27.66 2.09
CA ASP A 78 16.91 29.11 2.28
C ASP A 78 17.13 29.86 0.94
N ALA A 79 17.96 29.34 0.07
CA ALA A 79 18.17 29.90 -1.28
C ALA A 79 16.94 29.69 -2.17
N ILE A 80 16.31 28.51 -2.12
CA ILE A 80 15.07 28.21 -2.82
C ILE A 80 13.95 29.17 -2.37
N GLY A 81 13.89 29.49 -1.06
CA GLY A 81 12.94 30.46 -0.52
C GLY A 81 13.06 31.87 -1.12
N ARG A 82 14.16 32.18 -1.84
CA ARG A 82 14.40 33.46 -2.50
C ARG A 82 14.12 33.45 -4.01
N ILE A 83 13.74 32.29 -4.56
CA ILE A 83 13.40 32.15 -5.99
C ILE A 83 12.08 32.92 -6.28
N PRO A 84 12.02 33.72 -7.35
CA PRO A 84 10.81 34.43 -7.72
C PRO A 84 9.61 33.48 -7.92
N GLY A 85 8.50 33.78 -7.23
CA GLY A 85 7.29 32.95 -7.23
C GLY A 85 7.23 31.96 -6.07
N VAL A 86 8.29 31.83 -5.25
CA VAL A 86 8.24 31.10 -3.98
C VAL A 86 7.81 32.03 -2.87
N ARG A 87 6.70 31.73 -2.21
CA ARG A 87 6.21 32.44 -1.03
C ARG A 87 7.04 32.09 0.20
N LYS A 88 7.29 30.80 0.39
CA LYS A 88 8.09 30.26 1.50
C LYS A 88 8.62 28.88 1.18
N ALA A 89 9.83 28.59 1.64
CA ALA A 89 10.41 27.26 1.69
C ALA A 89 10.75 26.92 3.16
N VAL A 90 10.39 25.74 3.62
CA VAL A 90 10.60 25.27 4.98
C VAL A 90 11.31 23.94 4.95
N GLY A 91 12.46 23.84 5.61
CA GLY A 91 13.17 22.58 5.80
C GLY A 91 12.69 21.85 7.05
N ALA A 92 12.47 20.55 6.93
CA ALA A 92 12.19 19.67 8.07
C ALA A 92 13.17 18.49 8.06
N LEU A 93 13.68 18.15 9.24
CA LEU A 93 14.45 16.93 9.47
C LEU A 93 13.47 15.85 9.98
N ILE A 94 13.42 14.72 9.31
CA ILE A 94 12.63 13.57 9.74
C ILE A 94 13.59 12.47 10.17
N SER A 95 13.38 11.94 11.37
CA SER A 95 14.08 10.77 11.90
C SER A 95 13.11 9.79 12.54
N THR A 96 13.60 8.63 12.93
CA THR A 96 12.79 7.61 13.59
C THR A 96 13.57 7.00 14.73
N ASP A 97 12.98 7.00 15.92
CA ASP A 97 13.53 6.36 17.10
C ASP A 97 12.49 5.48 17.80
N PRO A 98 12.91 4.42 18.52
CA PRO A 98 12.02 3.64 19.35
C PRO A 98 11.63 4.39 20.62
N TYR A 99 10.34 4.44 20.94
CA TYR A 99 9.86 5.00 22.20
C TYR A 99 9.84 3.94 23.31
N ASP A 100 9.16 2.81 23.05
CA ASP A 100 9.07 1.67 23.96
C ASP A 100 8.86 0.35 23.19
N GLU A 101 8.75 -0.77 23.91
CA GLU A 101 8.50 -2.09 23.28
C GLU A 101 7.18 -2.19 22.50
N ASN A 102 6.18 -1.35 22.84
CA ASN A 102 4.88 -1.31 22.17
C ASN A 102 4.86 -0.30 21.01
N ASN A 103 5.79 0.66 21.04
CA ASN A 103 5.96 1.72 20.06
C ASN A 103 7.42 1.72 19.56
N PRO A 104 7.84 0.67 18.84
CA PRO A 104 9.23 0.48 18.43
C PRO A 104 9.68 1.45 17.33
N LEU A 105 8.74 2.17 16.74
CA LEU A 105 9.00 3.14 15.68
C LEU A 105 8.12 4.37 15.90
N VAL A 106 8.73 5.47 16.34
CA VAL A 106 8.09 6.78 16.40
C VAL A 106 8.83 7.73 15.46
N ILE A 107 8.06 8.52 14.74
CA ILE A 107 8.60 9.49 13.78
C ILE A 107 8.82 10.81 14.51
N GLU A 108 10.03 11.29 14.42
CA GLU A 108 10.46 12.57 14.95
C GLU A 108 10.60 13.58 13.80
N VAL A 109 10.14 14.79 14.02
CA VAL A 109 10.21 15.89 13.05
C VAL A 109 10.88 17.09 13.69
N GLY A 110 12.05 17.45 13.20
CA GLY A 110 12.74 18.67 13.55
C GLY A 110 12.22 19.84 12.71
N LEU A 111 11.69 20.87 13.37
CA LEU A 111 11.15 22.05 12.70
C LEU A 111 11.48 23.32 13.51
N ASN A 112 11.80 24.42 12.83
CA ASN A 112 11.96 25.69 13.52
C ASN A 112 10.62 26.19 14.07
N PRO A 113 10.56 26.76 15.27
CA PRO A 113 9.33 27.30 15.83
C PRO A 113 8.66 28.34 14.94
N ALA A 114 9.43 29.16 14.21
CA ALA A 114 8.94 30.17 13.28
C ALA A 114 8.22 29.55 12.05
N ASP A 115 8.45 28.29 11.78
CA ASP A 115 7.91 27.56 10.61
C ASP A 115 6.69 26.69 10.97
N GLN A 116 6.32 26.62 12.24
CA GLN A 116 5.20 25.78 12.70
C GLN A 116 3.86 26.20 12.09
N ALA A 117 3.55 27.50 12.08
CA ALA A 117 2.30 28.01 11.50
C ALA A 117 2.25 27.81 9.98
N PRO A 118 3.27 28.18 9.19
CA PRO A 118 3.34 27.83 7.77
C PRO A 118 3.29 26.33 7.48
N PHE A 119 3.83 25.51 8.39
CA PHE A 119 3.76 24.05 8.32
C PHE A 119 2.38 23.47 8.65
N GLY A 120 1.40 24.33 8.96
CA GLY A 120 0.00 23.94 9.20
C GLY A 120 -0.24 23.30 10.56
N LEU A 121 0.66 23.53 11.55
CA LEU A 121 0.44 23.08 12.90
C LEU A 121 -0.61 23.96 13.61
N ASN A 122 -1.60 23.26 14.18
CA ASN A 122 -2.57 23.83 15.09
C ASN A 122 -2.32 23.30 16.50
N ILE A 123 -1.86 24.14 17.39
CA ILE A 123 -1.65 23.80 18.81
C ILE A 123 -3.00 23.70 19.49
N LEU A 124 -3.34 22.52 20.02
CA LEU A 124 -4.59 22.22 20.71
C LEU A 124 -4.50 22.57 22.19
N GLU A 125 -3.37 22.21 22.82
CA GLU A 125 -3.11 22.39 24.25
C GLU A 125 -1.65 22.75 24.48
N GLY A 126 -1.35 23.51 25.51
CA GLY A 126 0.01 23.92 25.86
C GLY A 126 0.57 25.01 24.95
N LYS A 127 1.86 24.93 24.66
CA LYS A 127 2.59 25.91 23.85
C LYS A 127 3.68 25.24 23.00
N ALA A 128 4.15 25.97 21.98
CA ALA A 128 5.29 25.57 21.20
C ALA A 128 6.57 25.45 22.07
N TYR A 129 7.48 24.59 21.64
CA TYR A 129 8.84 24.54 22.18
C TYR A 129 9.61 25.80 21.79
N THR A 130 10.70 26.09 22.50
CA THR A 130 11.62 27.18 22.16
C THR A 130 12.73 26.67 21.23
N ALA A 131 13.29 27.54 20.38
CA ALA A 131 14.26 27.14 19.36
C ALA A 131 15.55 26.52 19.96
N ASP A 132 15.99 27.00 21.11
CA ASP A 132 17.24 26.60 21.75
C ASP A 132 17.04 25.52 22.84
N SER A 133 15.84 24.93 22.91
CA SER A 133 15.56 23.89 23.90
C SER A 133 16.09 22.53 23.48
N ASP A 134 16.66 21.80 24.42
CA ASP A 134 17.13 20.42 24.31
C ASP A 134 16.28 19.40 25.09
N ASP A 135 15.29 19.89 25.84
CA ASP A 135 14.43 19.10 26.73
C ASP A 135 12.92 19.23 26.44
N GLN A 136 12.54 19.89 25.34
CA GLN A 136 11.14 20.15 24.99
C GLN A 136 10.71 19.40 23.74
N VAL A 137 9.49 18.87 23.80
CA VAL A 137 8.87 18.16 22.69
C VAL A 137 7.39 18.54 22.58
N MET A 138 6.86 18.57 21.36
CA MET A 138 5.42 18.58 21.11
C MET A 138 4.99 17.24 20.57
N LEU A 139 3.81 16.77 20.97
CA LEU A 139 3.24 15.52 20.50
C LEU A 139 2.05 15.78 19.57
N GLY A 140 2.01 15.05 18.47
CA GLY A 140 0.82 14.94 17.67
C GLY A 140 -0.32 14.30 18.48
N TYR A 141 -1.53 14.80 18.34
CA TYR A 141 -2.71 14.37 19.13
C TYR A 141 -2.94 12.85 19.11
N ALA A 142 -2.74 12.20 17.96
CA ALA A 142 -2.95 10.75 17.84
C ALA A 142 -1.87 9.96 18.60
N LEU A 143 -0.61 10.42 18.53
CA LEU A 143 0.50 9.80 19.27
C LEU A 143 0.34 10.00 20.78
N ALA A 144 0.03 11.23 21.22
CA ALA A 144 -0.20 11.53 22.64
C ALA A 144 -1.24 10.60 23.26
N LYS A 145 -2.37 10.38 22.54
CA LYS A 145 -3.40 9.44 22.95
C LYS A 145 -2.94 7.98 22.93
N GLN A 146 -2.05 7.60 21.99
CA GLN A 146 -1.53 6.24 21.88
C GLN A 146 -0.60 5.88 23.02
N ILE A 147 0.26 6.83 23.45
CA ILE A 147 1.24 6.64 24.54
C ILE A 147 0.74 7.12 25.91
N ASP A 148 -0.52 7.59 25.98
CA ASP A 148 -1.19 8.11 27.19
C ASP A 148 -0.39 9.22 27.88
N LYS A 149 -0.05 10.26 27.09
CA LYS A 149 0.71 11.43 27.56
C LYS A 149 -0.03 12.74 27.30
N THR A 150 0.15 13.69 28.23
CA THR A 150 -0.47 15.02 28.20
C THR A 150 0.58 16.12 28.36
N VAL A 151 0.16 17.38 28.20
CA VAL A 151 1.04 18.54 28.40
C VAL A 151 1.56 18.56 29.84
N GLY A 152 2.87 18.72 30.01
CA GLY A 152 3.58 18.71 31.30
C GLY A 152 4.15 17.35 31.70
N ASP A 153 3.77 16.26 31.01
CA ASP A 153 4.36 14.95 31.27
C ASP A 153 5.80 14.87 30.74
N SER A 154 6.57 13.97 31.34
CA SER A 154 7.90 13.61 30.84
C SER A 154 7.81 12.36 29.98
N ILE A 155 8.60 12.34 28.89
CA ILE A 155 8.81 11.18 28.04
C ILE A 155 10.31 10.93 27.88
N THR A 156 10.72 9.66 27.85
CA THR A 156 12.12 9.26 27.68
C THR A 156 12.31 8.63 26.31
N ILE A 157 13.23 9.16 25.49
CA ILE A 157 13.57 8.66 24.15
C ILE A 157 15.09 8.58 24.05
N GLY A 158 15.62 7.45 23.60
CA GLY A 158 17.08 7.28 23.48
C GLY A 158 17.88 7.51 24.76
N GLY A 159 17.22 7.43 25.95
CA GLY A 159 17.82 7.71 27.25
C GLY A 159 17.83 9.18 27.66
N HIS A 160 17.19 10.07 26.90
CA HIS A 160 16.97 11.48 27.25
C HIS A 160 15.52 11.73 27.67
N ASP A 161 15.33 12.56 28.69
CA ASP A 161 14.02 12.95 29.20
C ASP A 161 13.59 14.28 28.57
N TYR A 162 12.38 14.31 28.05
CA TYR A 162 11.77 15.48 27.42
C TYR A 162 10.45 15.83 28.08
N THR A 163 10.20 17.12 28.24
CA THR A 163 8.92 17.64 28.72
C THR A 163 7.99 17.89 27.57
N VAL A 164 6.78 17.34 27.60
CA VAL A 164 5.73 17.61 26.64
C VAL A 164 5.20 19.02 26.83
N THR A 165 5.58 19.96 25.95
CA THR A 165 5.17 21.37 26.04
C THR A 165 3.84 21.68 25.40
N GLY A 166 3.43 20.88 24.42
CA GLY A 166 2.17 21.08 23.72
C GLY A 166 1.70 19.85 22.94
N LEU A 167 0.39 19.82 22.71
CA LEU A 167 -0.26 18.88 21.81
C LEU A 167 -0.69 19.61 20.55
N TYR A 168 -0.43 19.04 19.39
CA TYR A 168 -0.77 19.67 18.14
C TYR A 168 -1.59 18.74 17.23
N ARG A 169 -2.23 19.35 16.25
CA ARG A 169 -2.93 18.70 15.15
C ARG A 169 -2.49 19.30 13.83
N THR A 170 -2.33 18.44 12.83
CA THR A 170 -2.13 18.81 11.43
C THR A 170 -3.36 18.41 10.60
N ASN A 171 -3.40 18.87 9.35
CA ASN A 171 -4.44 18.50 8.38
C ASN A 171 -4.34 17.04 7.91
N VAL A 172 -3.21 16.35 8.17
CA VAL A 172 -2.95 14.97 7.71
C VAL A 172 -2.76 14.01 8.89
N SER A 173 -3.22 12.78 8.72
CA SER A 173 -3.13 11.76 9.78
C SER A 173 -1.70 11.41 10.16
N PHE A 174 -0.79 11.40 9.19
CA PHE A 174 0.64 11.15 9.41
C PHE A 174 1.23 12.14 10.44
N GLY A 175 1.07 13.44 10.22
CA GLY A 175 1.58 14.48 11.11
C GLY A 175 1.00 14.41 12.53
N ASN A 176 -0.21 13.86 12.70
CA ASN A 176 -0.82 13.68 14.03
C ASN A 176 -0.21 12.53 14.86
N SER A 177 0.63 11.70 14.24
CA SER A 177 1.27 10.54 14.86
C SER A 177 2.79 10.73 15.02
N THR A 178 3.28 11.97 15.00
CA THR A 178 4.71 12.30 15.12
C THR A 178 5.00 13.08 16.38
N MET A 179 6.30 13.12 16.75
CA MET A 179 6.85 14.02 17.75
C MET A 179 7.55 15.17 17.05
N MET A 180 7.47 16.38 17.60
CA MET A 180 8.17 17.53 17.06
C MET A 180 9.19 18.09 18.04
N PHE A 181 10.37 18.33 17.51
CA PHE A 181 11.54 18.88 18.22
C PHE A 181 12.03 20.17 17.56
N PRO A 182 12.78 21.02 18.29
CA PRO A 182 13.55 22.08 17.67
C PRO A 182 14.50 21.52 16.60
N LEU A 183 14.52 22.12 15.40
CA LEU A 183 15.29 21.63 14.27
C LEU A 183 16.78 21.49 14.62
N ALA A 184 17.39 22.53 15.19
CA ALA A 184 18.81 22.51 15.53
C ALA A 184 19.17 21.41 16.53
N TYR A 185 18.29 21.14 17.49
CA TYR A 185 18.46 20.07 18.46
C TYR A 185 18.45 18.69 17.77
N LEU A 186 17.43 18.42 16.97
CA LEU A 186 17.29 17.14 16.27
C LEU A 186 18.43 16.92 15.25
N GLN A 187 18.87 17.99 14.58
CA GLN A 187 20.05 17.97 13.73
C GLN A 187 21.32 17.56 14.50
N GLY A 188 21.51 18.12 15.71
CA GLY A 188 22.64 17.77 16.58
C GLY A 188 22.59 16.30 17.02
N LEU A 189 21.43 15.82 17.44
CA LEU A 189 21.20 14.45 17.89
C LEU A 189 21.52 13.44 16.79
N ASN A 190 21.09 13.72 15.56
CA ASN A 190 21.30 12.87 14.38
C ASN A 190 22.65 13.10 13.67
N ARG A 191 23.50 14.04 14.15
CA ARG A 191 24.77 14.45 13.50
C ARG A 191 24.59 14.99 12.07
N LEU A 192 23.47 15.66 11.84
CA LEU A 192 23.08 16.24 10.54
C LEU A 192 22.99 17.78 10.63
N SER A 193 23.95 18.41 11.33
CA SER A 193 23.95 19.87 11.50
C SER A 193 23.88 20.59 10.16
N GLY A 194 22.95 21.52 10.02
CA GLY A 194 22.70 22.27 8.80
C GLY A 194 22.07 21.48 7.66
N GLN A 195 21.54 20.29 7.94
CA GLN A 195 20.88 19.45 6.94
C GLN A 195 19.43 19.14 7.33
N VAL A 196 18.57 18.99 6.35
CA VAL A 196 17.16 18.58 6.48
C VAL A 196 16.89 17.41 5.53
N THR A 197 15.83 16.66 5.76
CA THR A 197 15.47 15.54 4.90
C THR A 197 14.53 15.96 3.78
N LEU A 198 13.63 16.88 4.06
CA LEU A 198 12.62 17.38 3.12
C LEU A 198 12.55 18.91 3.17
N GLY A 199 12.25 19.50 2.02
CA GLY A 199 11.87 20.90 1.88
C GLY A 199 10.38 20.99 1.47
N PHE A 200 9.61 21.85 2.12
CA PHE A 200 8.21 22.12 1.81
C PHE A 200 8.10 23.52 1.22
N VAL A 201 7.53 23.63 0.02
CA VAL A 201 7.47 24.89 -0.71
C VAL A 201 6.04 25.34 -0.92
N GLN A 202 5.79 26.60 -0.56
CA GLN A 202 4.55 27.33 -0.88
C GLN A 202 4.86 28.32 -1.99
N VAL A 203 4.03 28.33 -3.02
CA VAL A 203 4.14 29.22 -4.17
C VAL A 203 3.30 30.47 -3.96
N GLU A 204 3.72 31.61 -4.50
CA GLU A 204 2.93 32.86 -4.45
C GLU A 204 1.63 32.73 -5.24
N ASP A 205 0.59 33.43 -4.78
CA ASP A 205 -0.72 33.43 -5.45
C ASP A 205 -0.59 33.91 -6.90
N GLY A 206 -0.99 33.08 -7.84
CA GLY A 206 -0.91 33.36 -9.27
C GLY A 206 0.42 32.99 -9.94
N ALA A 207 1.43 32.56 -9.19
CA ALA A 207 2.64 31.98 -9.78
C ALA A 207 2.38 30.55 -10.29
N SER A 208 3.12 30.14 -11.32
CA SER A 208 3.00 28.80 -11.88
C SER A 208 3.86 27.82 -11.10
N ILE A 209 3.24 26.85 -10.42
CA ILE A 209 3.93 25.76 -9.70
C ILE A 209 4.90 25.04 -10.64
N ALA A 210 4.45 24.68 -11.85
CA ALA A 210 5.27 23.97 -12.83
C ALA A 210 6.53 24.77 -13.22
N ARG A 211 6.44 26.11 -13.31
CA ARG A 211 7.59 26.96 -13.62
C ARG A 211 8.59 27.02 -12.47
N VAL A 212 8.09 27.18 -11.22
CA VAL A 212 8.93 27.22 -10.03
C VAL A 212 9.66 25.87 -9.85
N ARG A 213 8.95 24.76 -10.03
CA ARG A 213 9.54 23.41 -9.99
C ARG A 213 10.64 23.26 -11.05
N ALA A 214 10.36 23.62 -12.30
CA ALA A 214 11.33 23.54 -13.39
C ALA A 214 12.59 24.37 -13.12
N GLU A 215 12.45 25.55 -12.52
CA GLU A 215 13.55 26.41 -12.10
C GLU A 215 14.41 25.73 -11.04
N ILE A 216 13.77 25.17 -9.99
CA ILE A 216 14.47 24.45 -8.91
C ILE A 216 15.19 23.22 -9.47
N ASP A 217 14.50 22.37 -10.27
CA ASP A 217 15.08 21.16 -10.85
C ASP A 217 16.27 21.47 -11.80
N SER A 218 16.29 22.66 -12.42
CA SER A 218 17.37 23.09 -13.28
C SER A 218 18.59 23.65 -12.54
N GLN A 219 18.36 24.34 -11.43
CA GLN A 219 19.42 24.98 -10.62
C GLN A 219 20.05 23.99 -9.63
N TYR A 220 19.27 23.03 -9.12
CA TYR A 220 19.68 22.08 -8.09
C TYR A 220 19.61 20.64 -8.61
N ALA A 221 20.58 20.23 -9.41
CA ALA A 221 20.60 18.91 -10.06
C ALA A 221 20.55 17.73 -9.08
N GLN A 222 20.98 17.94 -7.83
CA GLN A 222 20.93 16.96 -6.72
C GLN A 222 19.56 16.84 -6.06
N LEU A 223 18.64 17.74 -6.34
CA LEU A 223 17.29 17.76 -5.77
C LEU A 223 16.25 17.31 -6.80
N THR A 224 15.09 16.95 -6.32
CA THR A 224 13.91 16.65 -7.13
C THR A 224 12.68 17.25 -6.47
N THR A 225 11.79 17.81 -7.26
CA THR A 225 10.52 18.34 -6.81
C THR A 225 9.43 17.29 -6.93
N ILE A 226 8.58 17.16 -5.92
CA ILE A 226 7.54 16.14 -5.78
C ILE A 226 6.22 16.84 -5.49
N GLU A 227 5.26 16.75 -6.41
CA GLU A 227 3.92 17.35 -6.29
C GLU A 227 2.85 16.26 -6.15
N THR A 228 3.06 15.12 -6.78
CA THR A 228 2.06 14.05 -6.86
C THR A 228 2.56 12.74 -6.27
N ALA A 229 1.62 11.86 -5.93
CA ALA A 229 1.92 10.47 -5.53
C ALA A 229 2.77 9.72 -6.56
N GLU A 230 2.62 10.07 -7.84
CA GLU A 230 3.37 9.45 -8.93
C GLU A 230 4.80 9.95 -8.95
N ASP A 231 5.03 11.26 -8.74
CA ASP A 231 6.36 11.83 -8.55
C ASP A 231 7.05 11.20 -7.34
N PHE A 232 6.34 11.10 -6.22
CA PHE A 232 6.83 10.44 -5.01
C PHE A 232 7.27 9.01 -5.28
N GLY A 233 6.40 8.22 -5.93
CA GLY A 233 6.71 6.82 -6.28
C GLY A 233 7.90 6.67 -7.24
N ARG A 234 8.22 7.71 -8.05
CA ARG A 234 9.41 7.72 -8.92
C ARG A 234 10.68 8.15 -8.16
N ALA A 235 10.53 9.03 -7.20
CA ALA A 235 11.64 9.53 -6.39
C ALA A 235 12.06 8.52 -5.30
N ASP A 236 11.10 7.76 -4.75
CA ASP A 236 11.34 6.77 -3.71
C ASP A 236 11.60 5.37 -4.31
N ARG A 237 12.84 4.93 -4.21
CA ARG A 237 13.26 3.62 -4.72
C ARG A 237 12.62 2.46 -3.95
N ASN A 238 12.40 2.61 -2.65
CA ASN A 238 11.80 1.57 -1.82
C ASN A 238 10.34 1.33 -2.22
N LEU A 239 9.55 2.39 -2.47
CA LEU A 239 8.18 2.25 -2.97
C LEU A 239 8.13 1.61 -4.36
N THR A 240 9.10 1.93 -5.22
CA THR A 240 9.24 1.28 -6.53
C THR A 240 9.52 -0.21 -6.36
N LEU A 241 10.44 -0.60 -5.48
CA LEU A 241 10.74 -2.01 -5.17
C LEU A 241 9.55 -2.75 -4.56
N ILE A 242 8.84 -2.13 -3.62
CA ILE A 242 7.62 -2.70 -3.02
C ILE A 242 6.54 -2.91 -4.09
N SER A 243 6.36 -1.96 -4.99
CA SER A 243 5.41 -2.08 -6.11
C SER A 243 5.80 -3.20 -7.08
N ALA A 244 7.09 -3.34 -7.39
CA ALA A 244 7.61 -4.42 -8.21
C ALA A 244 7.46 -5.78 -7.53
N ALA A 245 7.76 -5.87 -6.23
CA ALA A 245 7.56 -7.07 -5.43
C ALA A 245 6.07 -7.49 -5.36
N ASN A 246 5.16 -6.50 -5.19
CA ASN A 246 3.71 -6.75 -5.25
C ASN A 246 3.30 -7.32 -6.61
N THR A 247 3.77 -6.72 -7.70
CA THR A 247 3.46 -7.19 -9.06
C THR A 247 4.02 -8.60 -9.28
N GLY A 248 5.29 -8.83 -8.94
CA GLY A 248 5.94 -10.14 -9.05
C GLY A 248 5.25 -11.20 -8.18
N GLY A 249 4.95 -10.87 -6.93
CA GLY A 249 4.21 -11.73 -6.00
C GLY A 249 2.82 -12.10 -6.50
N SER A 250 2.09 -11.13 -7.04
CA SER A 250 0.76 -11.35 -7.64
C SER A 250 0.83 -12.24 -8.88
N LEU A 251 1.84 -12.06 -9.74
CA LEU A 251 2.06 -12.95 -10.89
C LEU A 251 2.38 -14.38 -10.46
N LEU A 252 3.26 -14.58 -9.49
CA LEU A 252 3.57 -15.89 -8.94
C LEU A 252 2.34 -16.55 -8.30
N ALA A 253 1.58 -15.81 -7.50
CA ALA A 253 0.33 -16.29 -6.92
C ALA A 253 -0.67 -16.70 -8.02
N GLY A 254 -0.74 -15.93 -9.11
CA GLY A 254 -1.55 -16.25 -10.28
C GLY A 254 -1.14 -17.55 -10.97
N LEU A 255 0.15 -17.74 -11.21
CA LEU A 255 0.67 -18.97 -11.83
C LEU A 255 0.38 -20.21 -10.97
N ILE A 256 0.57 -20.11 -9.66
CA ILE A 256 0.26 -21.19 -8.71
C ILE A 256 -1.24 -21.50 -8.74
N ALA A 257 -2.09 -20.46 -8.67
CA ALA A 257 -3.54 -20.63 -8.69
C ALA A 257 -4.03 -21.20 -10.04
N ILE A 258 -3.52 -20.72 -11.19
CA ILE A 258 -3.82 -21.28 -12.53
C ILE A 258 -3.45 -22.75 -12.59
N THR A 259 -2.26 -23.13 -12.09
CA THR A 259 -1.80 -24.52 -12.05
C THR A 259 -2.70 -25.40 -11.19
N GLY A 260 -3.14 -24.88 -10.03
CA GLY A 260 -4.10 -25.55 -9.15
C GLY A 260 -5.45 -25.78 -9.83
N VAL A 261 -6.01 -24.76 -10.48
CA VAL A 261 -7.27 -24.88 -11.24
C VAL A 261 -7.10 -25.82 -12.44
N LEU A 262 -6.01 -25.73 -13.18
CA LEU A 262 -5.69 -26.61 -14.30
C LEU A 262 -5.66 -28.07 -13.87
N ASN A 263 -4.94 -28.37 -12.79
CA ASN A 263 -4.79 -29.74 -12.30
C ASN A 263 -6.14 -30.35 -11.85
N THR A 264 -6.92 -29.60 -11.08
CA THR A 264 -8.25 -30.05 -10.64
C THR A 264 -9.25 -30.16 -11.79
N SER A 265 -9.19 -29.26 -12.78
CA SER A 265 -10.03 -29.31 -13.97
C SER A 265 -9.65 -30.47 -14.89
N LEU A 266 -8.35 -30.78 -15.03
CA LEU A 266 -7.89 -31.97 -15.77
C LEU A 266 -8.37 -33.27 -15.12
N LEU A 267 -8.26 -33.37 -13.79
CA LEU A 267 -8.78 -34.52 -13.07
C LEU A 267 -10.28 -34.69 -13.28
N SER A 268 -11.02 -33.57 -13.20
CA SER A 268 -12.47 -33.55 -13.52
C SER A 268 -12.77 -34.01 -14.93
N PHE A 269 -11.98 -33.57 -15.90
CA PHE A 269 -12.10 -33.99 -17.30
C PHE A 269 -11.92 -35.50 -17.46
N PHE A 270 -10.83 -36.09 -16.91
CA PHE A 270 -10.56 -37.52 -17.05
C PHE A 270 -11.63 -38.39 -16.40
N GLU A 271 -12.19 -38.00 -15.29
CA GLU A 271 -13.27 -38.74 -14.64
C GLU A 271 -14.62 -38.64 -15.38
N ARG A 272 -14.84 -37.56 -16.15
CA ARG A 272 -16.11 -37.28 -16.83
C ARG A 272 -16.01 -37.40 -18.36
N ILE A 273 -14.94 -38.01 -18.87
CA ILE A 273 -14.72 -38.11 -20.31
C ILE A 273 -15.90 -38.83 -21.04
N ARG A 274 -16.49 -39.83 -20.36
CA ARG A 274 -17.67 -40.56 -20.86
C ARG A 274 -18.91 -39.67 -20.92
N GLU A 275 -19.15 -38.84 -19.94
CA GLU A 275 -20.25 -37.87 -19.91
C GLU A 275 -20.14 -36.87 -21.08
N PHE A 276 -18.94 -36.34 -21.32
CA PHE A 276 -18.71 -35.41 -22.45
C PHE A 276 -18.94 -36.09 -23.81
N GLY A 277 -18.54 -37.34 -23.96
CA GLY A 277 -18.86 -38.12 -25.15
C GLY A 277 -20.37 -38.30 -25.35
N ILE A 278 -21.13 -38.59 -24.31
CA ILE A 278 -22.60 -38.69 -24.34
C ILE A 278 -23.20 -37.34 -24.72
N TYR A 279 -22.78 -36.22 -24.12
CA TYR A 279 -23.30 -34.89 -24.50
C TYR A 279 -23.07 -34.61 -26.00
N ARG A 280 -21.89 -34.98 -26.51
CA ARG A 280 -21.57 -34.83 -27.94
C ARG A 280 -22.44 -35.73 -28.83
N SER A 281 -22.76 -36.95 -28.39
CA SER A 281 -23.63 -37.87 -29.14
C SER A 281 -25.08 -37.38 -29.24
N ILE A 282 -25.60 -36.72 -28.20
CA ILE A 282 -26.95 -36.12 -28.21
C ILE A 282 -26.99 -34.73 -28.90
N GLY A 283 -25.90 -34.32 -29.56
CA GLY A 283 -25.89 -33.13 -30.43
C GLY A 283 -25.42 -31.83 -29.73
N TRP A 284 -24.80 -31.89 -28.53
CA TRP A 284 -24.21 -30.69 -27.96
C TRP A 284 -23.07 -30.15 -28.83
N SER A 285 -23.09 -28.84 -29.09
CA SER A 285 -21.99 -28.18 -29.79
C SER A 285 -20.72 -28.16 -28.92
N ARG A 286 -19.55 -28.08 -29.55
CA ARG A 286 -18.25 -27.95 -28.87
C ARG A 286 -18.25 -26.77 -27.90
N PHE A 287 -18.85 -25.65 -28.33
CA PHE A 287 -18.94 -24.43 -27.53
C PHE A 287 -19.74 -24.65 -26.22
N ARG A 288 -20.86 -25.43 -26.28
CA ARG A 288 -21.64 -25.74 -25.07
C ARG A 288 -20.85 -26.58 -24.08
N VAL A 289 -20.01 -27.51 -24.54
CA VAL A 289 -19.15 -28.30 -23.66
C VAL A 289 -18.05 -27.42 -23.03
N ILE A 290 -17.40 -26.55 -23.82
CA ILE A 290 -16.43 -25.57 -23.31
C ILE A 290 -17.07 -24.66 -22.25
N ALA A 291 -18.24 -24.10 -22.57
CA ALA A 291 -18.96 -23.20 -21.65
C ALA A 291 -19.35 -23.91 -20.35
N LEU A 292 -19.70 -25.21 -20.40
CA LEU A 292 -20.00 -25.98 -19.19
C LEU A 292 -18.76 -26.10 -18.28
N VAL A 293 -17.62 -26.52 -18.82
CA VAL A 293 -16.38 -26.72 -18.05
C VAL A 293 -15.86 -25.40 -17.48
N ILE A 294 -15.81 -24.35 -18.32
CA ILE A 294 -15.40 -23.01 -17.88
C ILE A 294 -16.39 -22.46 -16.84
N GLY A 295 -17.69 -22.63 -17.08
CA GLY A 295 -18.73 -22.17 -16.14
C GLY A 295 -18.62 -22.83 -14.76
N GLU A 296 -18.35 -24.13 -14.70
CA GLU A 296 -18.08 -24.84 -13.44
C GLU A 296 -16.85 -24.24 -12.71
N ALA A 297 -15.75 -24.02 -13.44
CA ALA A 297 -14.54 -23.42 -12.87
C ALA A 297 -14.79 -21.97 -12.38
N VAL A 298 -15.54 -21.18 -13.13
CA VAL A 298 -15.89 -19.79 -12.76
C VAL A 298 -16.72 -19.76 -11.47
N VAL A 299 -17.76 -20.61 -11.35
CA VAL A 299 -18.59 -20.66 -10.14
C VAL A 299 -17.74 -21.00 -8.90
N VAL A 300 -16.89 -22.03 -8.99
CA VAL A 300 -15.98 -22.42 -7.89
C VAL A 300 -14.99 -21.30 -7.57
N SER A 301 -14.48 -20.62 -8.60
CA SER A 301 -13.50 -19.53 -8.41
C SER A 301 -14.12 -18.28 -7.82
N VAL A 302 -15.38 -17.96 -8.11
CA VAL A 302 -16.10 -16.86 -7.43
C VAL A 302 -16.20 -17.12 -5.94
N VAL A 303 -16.54 -18.35 -5.54
CA VAL A 303 -16.56 -18.74 -4.12
C VAL A 303 -15.15 -18.66 -3.52
N GLY A 304 -14.15 -19.20 -4.22
CA GLY A 304 -12.74 -19.12 -3.83
C GLY A 304 -12.27 -17.67 -3.69
N ALA A 305 -12.64 -16.79 -4.63
CA ALA A 305 -12.29 -15.37 -4.58
C ALA A 305 -12.93 -14.66 -3.38
N ALA A 306 -14.21 -14.93 -3.08
CA ALA A 306 -14.88 -14.38 -1.92
C ALA A 306 -14.19 -14.79 -0.61
N VAL A 307 -13.85 -16.07 -0.48
CA VAL A 307 -13.08 -16.59 0.66
C VAL A 307 -11.68 -15.96 0.71
N GLY A 308 -11.01 -15.82 -0.44
CA GLY A 308 -9.69 -15.19 -0.54
C GLY A 308 -9.69 -13.73 -0.11
N VAL A 309 -10.73 -12.96 -0.47
CA VAL A 309 -10.93 -11.58 -0.01
C VAL A 309 -11.08 -11.53 1.51
N LEU A 310 -11.90 -12.40 2.08
CA LEU A 310 -12.09 -12.47 3.54
C LEU A 310 -10.81 -12.85 4.28
N LEU A 311 -10.06 -13.82 3.76
CA LEU A 311 -8.76 -14.21 4.31
C LEU A 311 -7.72 -13.09 4.17
N GLY A 312 -7.70 -12.39 3.04
CA GLY A 312 -6.83 -11.23 2.82
C GLY A 312 -7.14 -10.08 3.77
N TRP A 313 -8.42 -9.77 3.96
CA TRP A 313 -8.87 -8.82 4.96
C TRP A 313 -8.46 -9.22 6.37
N GLY A 314 -8.67 -10.49 6.75
CA GLY A 314 -8.25 -11.02 8.04
C GLY A 314 -6.73 -10.94 8.25
N ALA A 315 -5.94 -11.28 7.22
CA ALA A 315 -4.48 -11.20 7.28
C ALA A 315 -3.99 -9.75 7.51
N ILE A 316 -4.61 -8.77 6.85
CA ILE A 316 -4.29 -7.35 7.05
C ILE A 316 -4.67 -6.88 8.45
N ASN A 317 -5.83 -7.30 8.99
CA ASN A 317 -6.20 -6.96 10.37
C ASN A 317 -5.24 -7.56 11.40
N VAL A 318 -4.74 -8.77 11.16
CA VAL A 318 -3.69 -9.36 12.00
C VAL A 318 -2.41 -8.53 11.92
N LEU A 319 -2.02 -8.12 10.71
CA LEU A 319 -0.82 -7.31 10.49
C LEU A 319 -0.90 -5.95 11.19
N GLU A 320 -2.05 -5.25 11.09
CA GLU A 320 -2.31 -3.96 11.76
C GLU A 320 -2.17 -4.05 13.28
N ASN A 321 -2.56 -5.19 13.86
CA ASN A 321 -2.51 -5.42 15.31
C ASN A 321 -1.16 -5.95 15.82
N LEU A 322 -0.20 -6.20 14.92
CA LEU A 322 1.16 -6.56 15.34
C LEU A 322 1.81 -5.36 16.04
N ARG A 323 2.42 -5.61 17.21
CA ARG A 323 3.07 -4.57 18.04
C ARG A 323 4.04 -3.69 17.25
N GLN A 324 4.76 -4.29 16.29
CA GLN A 324 5.79 -3.63 15.47
C GLN A 324 5.22 -2.65 14.43
N LEU A 325 3.96 -2.79 14.04
CA LEU A 325 3.32 -2.00 12.99
C LEU A 325 2.18 -1.11 13.52
N LYS A 326 1.86 -1.24 14.80
CA LYS A 326 0.78 -0.51 15.45
C LYS A 326 1.07 1.00 15.43
N GLY A 327 0.16 1.76 14.85
CA GLY A 327 0.30 3.23 14.72
C GLY A 327 1.05 3.72 13.48
N VAL A 328 1.90 2.89 12.87
CA VAL A 328 2.65 3.22 11.64
C VAL A 328 1.87 2.85 10.38
N PHE A 329 1.12 1.74 10.45
CA PHE A 329 0.37 1.21 9.34
C PHE A 329 -1.14 1.35 9.57
N LYS A 330 -1.82 2.09 8.69
CA LYS A 330 -3.29 2.15 8.63
C LYS A 330 -3.75 1.55 7.31
N PRO A 331 -4.46 0.41 7.33
CA PRO A 331 -4.91 -0.23 6.10
C PRO A 331 -5.99 0.60 5.42
N LEU A 332 -5.76 0.91 4.14
CA LEU A 332 -6.74 1.55 3.26
C LEU A 332 -7.40 0.51 2.39
N TYR A 333 -8.67 0.28 2.63
CA TYR A 333 -9.49 -0.63 1.85
C TYR A 333 -10.15 0.12 0.68
N ASP A 334 -9.45 0.17 -0.45
CA ASP A 334 -10.03 0.72 -1.68
C ASP A 334 -10.93 -0.32 -2.38
N ALA A 335 -12.11 0.11 -2.82
CA ALA A 335 -13.02 -0.73 -3.60
C ALA A 335 -12.38 -1.25 -4.90
N GLY A 336 -11.42 -0.52 -5.48
CA GLY A 336 -10.67 -0.95 -6.64
C GLY A 336 -9.87 -2.22 -6.43
N ILE A 337 -9.35 -2.45 -5.21
CA ILE A 337 -8.62 -3.67 -4.86
C ILE A 337 -9.54 -4.89 -4.92
N PHE A 338 -10.77 -4.78 -4.42
CA PHE A 338 -11.74 -5.86 -4.45
C PHE A 338 -12.15 -6.24 -5.89
N TRP A 339 -12.40 -5.25 -6.75
CA TRP A 339 -12.74 -5.49 -8.15
C TRP A 339 -11.56 -6.10 -8.94
N ARG A 340 -10.34 -5.62 -8.70
CA ARG A 340 -9.12 -6.20 -9.29
C ARG A 340 -8.92 -7.64 -8.84
N SER A 341 -9.14 -7.94 -7.56
CA SER A 341 -9.01 -9.28 -6.99
C SER A 341 -10.06 -10.24 -7.54
N LEU A 342 -11.30 -9.79 -7.72
CA LEU A 342 -12.34 -10.57 -8.39
C LEU A 342 -11.97 -10.84 -9.85
N GLY A 343 -11.54 -9.81 -10.59
CA GLY A 343 -11.05 -9.94 -11.97
C GLY A 343 -9.88 -10.92 -12.08
N PHE A 344 -8.95 -10.87 -11.14
CA PHE A 344 -7.84 -11.82 -11.04
C PHE A 344 -8.35 -13.25 -10.85
N GLY A 345 -9.27 -13.51 -9.91
CA GLY A 345 -9.86 -14.82 -9.68
C GLY A 345 -10.58 -15.37 -10.93
N LEU A 346 -11.32 -14.52 -11.62
CA LEU A 346 -11.98 -14.89 -12.89
C LEU A 346 -10.97 -15.22 -14.00
N THR A 347 -9.88 -14.46 -14.10
CA THR A 347 -8.80 -14.70 -15.08
C THR A 347 -8.11 -16.04 -14.79
N VAL A 348 -7.81 -16.31 -13.53
CA VAL A 348 -7.23 -17.60 -13.09
C VAL A 348 -8.16 -18.76 -13.43
N ALA A 349 -9.47 -18.63 -13.16
CA ALA A 349 -10.47 -19.64 -13.52
C ALA A 349 -10.49 -19.93 -15.01
N PHE A 350 -10.54 -18.87 -15.81
CA PHE A 350 -10.62 -18.98 -17.25
C PHE A 350 -9.36 -19.64 -17.84
N LEU A 351 -8.18 -19.15 -17.48
CA LEU A 351 -6.91 -19.67 -17.97
C LEU A 351 -6.65 -21.12 -17.51
N GLY A 352 -6.93 -21.43 -16.25
CA GLY A 352 -6.74 -22.76 -15.68
C GLY A 352 -7.71 -23.81 -16.25
N ALA A 353 -8.95 -23.42 -16.57
CA ALA A 353 -9.94 -24.32 -17.15
C ALA A 353 -9.90 -24.40 -18.67
N LEU A 354 -9.22 -23.49 -19.36
CA LEU A 354 -9.25 -23.39 -20.83
C LEU A 354 -8.74 -24.66 -21.52
N TYR A 355 -7.58 -25.16 -21.12
CA TYR A 355 -7.02 -26.38 -21.71
C TYR A 355 -7.91 -27.63 -21.48
N PRO A 356 -8.37 -27.94 -20.25
CA PRO A 356 -9.31 -29.04 -20.02
C PRO A 356 -10.63 -28.88 -20.80
N ALA A 357 -11.17 -27.68 -20.89
CA ALA A 357 -12.40 -27.40 -21.62
C ALA A 357 -12.25 -27.68 -23.12
N LEU A 358 -11.13 -27.28 -23.72
CA LEU A 358 -10.83 -27.56 -25.13
C LEU A 358 -10.68 -29.08 -25.36
N ARG A 359 -10.02 -29.80 -24.45
CA ARG A 359 -9.90 -31.25 -24.51
C ARG A 359 -11.27 -31.94 -24.41
N ALA A 360 -12.14 -31.48 -23.49
CA ALA A 360 -13.49 -32.02 -23.34
C ALA A 360 -14.35 -31.84 -24.61
N ALA A 361 -14.21 -30.70 -25.30
CA ALA A 361 -14.93 -30.43 -26.55
C ALA A 361 -14.46 -31.28 -27.76
N LEU A 362 -13.24 -31.79 -27.69
CA LEU A 362 -12.63 -32.59 -28.77
C LEU A 362 -12.84 -34.11 -28.56
N VAL A 363 -13.49 -34.54 -27.48
CA VAL A 363 -13.81 -35.95 -27.26
C VAL A 363 -14.72 -36.47 -28.39
N ALA A 364 -14.27 -37.52 -29.08
CA ALA A 364 -15.05 -38.15 -30.11
C ALA A 364 -16.16 -39.01 -29.48
N PRO A 365 -17.41 -38.93 -30.01
CA PRO A 365 -18.53 -39.70 -29.44
C PRO A 365 -18.27 -41.19 -29.34
N ILE A 366 -17.60 -41.77 -30.35
CA ILE A 366 -17.31 -43.22 -30.45
C ILE A 366 -16.28 -43.72 -29.43
N THR A 367 -15.27 -42.90 -29.10
CA THR A 367 -14.20 -43.27 -28.17
C THR A 367 -14.65 -43.24 -26.70
N ALA A 368 -15.69 -42.47 -26.40
CA ALA A 368 -16.25 -42.38 -25.05
C ALA A 368 -17.10 -43.59 -24.64
N VAL A 369 -17.70 -44.30 -25.62
CA VAL A 369 -18.53 -45.50 -25.40
C VAL A 369 -17.69 -46.79 -25.34
N ARG A 370 -16.50 -46.79 -25.93
CA ARG A 370 -15.65 -47.99 -26.11
C ARG A 370 -14.59 -48.21 -25.01
N ARG A 371 -14.40 -47.30 -24.06
CA ARG A 371 -13.52 -47.54 -22.92
C ARG A 371 -14.31 -48.21 -21.78
N GLU A 372 -14.21 -49.52 -21.72
CA GLU A 372 -14.39 -50.34 -20.52
C GLU A 372 -13.20 -50.16 -19.59
#